data_8fec05f029c2a9bdb189d5405339035d
#
_entry.id   8fec05f029c2a9bdb189d5405339035d
#
_cell.length_a   1.000
_cell.length_b   1.000
_cell.length_c   1.000
_cell.angle_alpha   90.00
_cell.angle_beta   90.00
_cell.angle_gamma   90.00
#
_symmetry.space_group_name_H-M   'P 1'
#
loop_
_entity.id
_entity.type
_entity.pdbx_description
1 polymer ?
#
loop_
_entity_poly.entity_id
_entity_poly.type
_entity_poly.pdbx_seq_one_letter_code
_entity_poly.pdbx_strand_id
1 'polypeptide(L)'
;MRKTLFILISAMAALMAVSCAPKEQYANRAEKILAEINDPNSDYVVVISHRGDWRNYPENSIPAIESIIRMGADMMELDVKMTKDSVLVLMHDKTIDRMTNGKGLVSDITYDSLMTFNMKRAHNVATDSIKVPTLREALLCCKDRILVNVDHAYPYYKEIVELANELGVTGQVLMKGKSNIDKVNEDMAKHENNLLYMPIIDINKPKGQALFAEYQERGVVPMAYEVCWQYPGEELDNCIATILETGSKAWVNTLWPSLCGGVGNDDDAAFDAADPADVYGQYLDKGFTMIQTDRPELLINYLRSVGRHD
;
A
#
# COMPACT_ATOMS: atom_id res chain seq x y z
N MET A 1 35.35 -11.02 78.04
CA MET A 1 34.02 -11.08 77.49
C MET A 1 34.05 -10.44 76.07
N ARG A 2 34.16 -11.26 75.03
CA ARG A 2 34.16 -10.79 73.62
C ARG A 2 32.72 -10.89 73.06
N LYS A 3 32.14 -9.77 72.65
CA LYS A 3 30.84 -9.72 71.95
C LYS A 3 31.08 -9.86 70.44
N THR A 4 30.65 -10.97 69.92
CA THR A 4 30.65 -11.25 68.47
C THR A 4 29.45 -10.58 67.81
N LEU A 5 29.70 -9.68 66.85
CA LEU A 5 28.65 -8.98 66.04
C LEU A 5 28.37 -9.81 64.80
N PHE A 6 27.16 -10.35 64.67
CA PHE A 6 26.69 -11.00 63.46
C PHE A 6 26.14 -9.93 62.52
N ILE A 7 26.78 -9.78 61.38
CA ILE A 7 26.26 -8.97 60.29
C ILE A 7 25.42 -9.91 59.35
N LEU A 8 24.09 -9.71 59.31
CA LEU A 8 23.22 -10.32 58.34
C LEU A 8 23.32 -9.52 57.02
N ILE A 9 23.86 -10.15 55.97
CA ILE A 9 23.82 -9.63 54.62
C ILE A 9 22.54 -10.17 53.98
N SER A 10 21.53 -9.31 53.81
CA SER A 10 20.35 -9.61 53.06
C SER A 10 20.65 -9.43 51.57
N ALA A 11 20.81 -10.52 50.85
CA ALA A 11 20.88 -10.49 49.38
C ALA A 11 19.47 -10.29 48.82
N MET A 12 19.18 -9.10 48.32
CA MET A 12 17.96 -8.77 47.62
C MET A 12 18.12 -9.19 46.15
N ALA A 13 17.65 -10.39 45.82
CA ALA A 13 17.56 -10.85 44.45
C ALA A 13 16.43 -10.09 43.76
N ALA A 14 16.77 -9.11 42.89
CA ALA A 14 15.80 -8.48 42.00
C ALA A 14 15.44 -9.49 40.90
N LEU A 15 14.28 -10.13 41.02
CA LEU A 15 13.66 -10.84 39.90
C LEU A 15 13.27 -9.78 38.85
N MET A 16 14.01 -9.69 37.75
CA MET A 16 13.54 -9.06 36.54
C MET A 16 12.47 -9.99 35.94
N ALA A 17 11.20 -9.68 36.17
CA ALA A 17 10.10 -10.27 35.44
C ALA A 17 10.20 -9.72 34.01
N VAL A 18 10.77 -10.52 33.11
CA VAL A 18 10.60 -10.30 31.67
C VAL A 18 9.12 -10.58 31.41
N SER A 19 8.34 -9.51 31.25
CA SER A 19 6.97 -9.58 30.79
C SER A 19 6.99 -10.09 29.35
N CYS A 20 6.83 -11.38 29.19
CA CYS A 20 6.52 -11.96 27.88
C CYS A 20 5.04 -11.63 27.61
N ALA A 21 4.77 -10.45 27.03
CA ALA A 21 3.45 -10.19 26.46
C ALA A 21 3.14 -11.32 25.46
N PRO A 22 1.94 -11.93 25.50
CA PRO A 22 1.59 -12.92 24.52
C PRO A 22 1.72 -12.28 23.13
N LYS A 23 2.54 -12.88 22.25
CA LYS A 23 2.55 -12.50 20.84
C LYS A 23 1.12 -12.66 20.35
N GLU A 24 0.49 -11.58 19.91
CA GLU A 24 -0.78 -11.65 19.18
C GLU A 24 -0.59 -12.63 18.03
N GLN A 25 -1.38 -13.68 18.02
CA GLN A 25 -1.29 -14.73 17.02
C GLN A 25 -2.28 -14.37 15.91
N TYR A 26 -1.80 -13.69 14.88
CA TYR A 26 -2.58 -13.42 13.67
C TYR A 26 -2.78 -14.73 12.89
N ALA A 27 -3.95 -14.92 12.28
CA ALA A 27 -4.23 -16.12 11.51
C ALA A 27 -3.37 -16.21 10.24
N ASN A 28 -2.99 -15.04 9.68
CA ASN A 28 -2.17 -14.95 8.47
C ASN A 28 -1.42 -13.60 8.42
N ARG A 29 -0.53 -13.44 7.41
CA ARG A 29 0.27 -12.21 7.30
C ARG A 29 -0.57 -10.98 6.94
N ALA A 30 -1.62 -11.13 6.13
CA ALA A 30 -2.49 -10.01 5.79
C ALA A 30 -3.22 -9.44 7.02
N GLU A 31 -3.66 -10.29 7.95
CA GLU A 31 -4.24 -9.84 9.23
C GLU A 31 -3.22 -9.11 10.10
N LYS A 32 -1.96 -9.57 10.12
CA LYS A 32 -0.87 -8.86 10.82
C LYS A 32 -0.70 -7.45 10.24
N ILE A 33 -0.59 -7.32 8.92
CA ILE A 33 -0.43 -6.02 8.25
C ILE A 33 -1.61 -5.09 8.58
N LEU A 34 -2.84 -5.60 8.53
CA LEU A 34 -4.03 -4.81 8.92
C LEU A 34 -3.98 -4.36 10.38
N ALA A 35 -3.50 -5.19 11.28
CA ALA A 35 -3.36 -4.82 12.68
C ALA A 35 -2.33 -3.69 12.86
N GLU A 36 -1.19 -3.73 12.14
CA GLU A 36 -0.20 -2.65 12.14
C GLU A 36 -0.79 -1.33 11.59
N ILE A 37 -1.61 -1.40 10.54
CA ILE A 37 -2.29 -0.21 10.00
C ILE A 37 -3.31 0.35 11.00
N ASN A 38 -4.07 -0.51 11.66
CA ASN A 38 -5.13 -0.10 12.58
C ASN A 38 -4.63 0.29 13.98
N ASP A 39 -3.39 -0.01 14.34
CA ASP A 39 -2.78 0.47 15.58
C ASP A 39 -2.21 1.89 15.37
N PRO A 40 -2.83 2.94 15.95
CA PRO A 40 -2.33 4.30 15.81
C PRO A 40 -0.93 4.51 16.42
N ASN A 41 -0.49 3.60 17.30
CA ASN A 41 0.83 3.67 17.94
C ASN A 41 1.89 2.83 17.22
N SER A 42 1.49 2.03 16.22
CA SER A 42 2.47 1.26 15.45
C SER A 42 3.34 2.19 14.63
N ASP A 43 4.64 1.98 14.74
CA ASP A 43 5.66 2.63 13.94
C ASP A 43 6.14 1.78 12.77
N TYR A 44 5.52 0.62 12.57
CA TYR A 44 5.73 -0.24 11.41
C TYR A 44 5.39 0.50 10.12
N VAL A 45 6.28 0.41 9.12
CA VAL A 45 6.07 1.05 7.82
C VAL A 45 5.60 0.02 6.81
N VAL A 46 4.37 0.19 6.36
CA VAL A 46 3.75 -0.64 5.33
C VAL A 46 4.35 -0.30 3.97
N VAL A 47 4.95 -1.29 3.32
CA VAL A 47 5.55 -1.13 1.98
C VAL A 47 4.57 -1.56 0.92
N ILE A 48 4.18 -0.61 0.05
CA ILE A 48 3.29 -0.84 -1.06
C ILE A 48 4.10 -0.87 -2.36
N SER A 49 4.05 -1.98 -3.08
CA SER A 49 4.74 -2.09 -4.36
C SER A 49 3.83 -1.67 -5.51
N HIS A 50 4.21 -0.58 -6.21
CA HIS A 50 3.51 -0.04 -7.37
C HIS A 50 3.63 -0.98 -8.56
N ARG A 51 2.51 -1.57 -9.01
CA ARG A 51 2.42 -2.55 -10.11
C ARG A 51 3.29 -3.80 -9.93
N GLY A 52 3.68 -4.11 -8.67
CA GLY A 52 4.56 -5.23 -8.34
C GLY A 52 6.02 -4.98 -8.67
N ASP A 53 6.80 -6.07 -8.81
CA ASP A 53 8.23 -6.01 -9.19
C ASP A 53 8.39 -5.81 -10.71
N TRP A 54 7.93 -4.67 -11.21
CA TRP A 54 7.92 -4.36 -12.63
C TRP A 54 9.32 -4.15 -13.24
N ARG A 55 10.33 -3.97 -12.41
CA ARG A 55 11.73 -3.84 -12.88
C ARG A 55 12.29 -5.18 -13.35
N ASN A 56 11.83 -6.28 -12.78
CA ASN A 56 12.28 -7.64 -13.08
C ASN A 56 11.26 -8.45 -13.91
N TYR A 57 9.96 -8.13 -13.78
CA TYR A 57 8.85 -8.82 -14.44
C TYR A 57 7.96 -7.80 -15.19
N PRO A 58 7.03 -8.25 -16.04
CA PRO A 58 5.97 -7.36 -16.54
C PRO A 58 5.17 -6.75 -15.38
N GLU A 59 4.90 -5.46 -15.44
CA GLU A 59 4.02 -4.78 -14.47
C GLU A 59 2.65 -5.47 -14.42
N ASN A 60 2.00 -5.47 -13.25
CA ASN A 60 0.67 -6.04 -13.09
C ASN A 60 0.58 -7.54 -13.51
N SER A 61 1.63 -8.32 -13.29
CA SER A 61 1.67 -9.75 -13.60
C SER A 61 1.79 -10.61 -12.34
N ILE A 62 1.33 -11.87 -12.42
CA ILE A 62 1.46 -12.81 -11.30
C ILE A 62 2.93 -13.00 -10.87
N PRO A 63 3.92 -13.16 -11.79
CA PRO A 63 5.32 -13.22 -11.37
C PRO A 63 5.82 -11.97 -10.64
N ALA A 64 5.33 -10.76 -11.01
CA ALA A 64 5.67 -9.54 -10.30
C ALA A 64 5.09 -9.51 -8.88
N ILE A 65 3.84 -9.97 -8.69
CA ILE A 65 3.20 -10.12 -7.38
C ILE A 65 3.97 -11.13 -6.52
N GLU A 66 4.26 -12.31 -7.04
CA GLU A 66 5.02 -13.34 -6.32
C GLU A 66 6.43 -12.86 -5.92
N SER A 67 7.05 -12.01 -6.73
CA SER A 67 8.36 -11.44 -6.43
C SER A 67 8.30 -10.50 -5.23
N ILE A 68 7.36 -9.57 -5.19
CA ILE A 68 7.25 -8.62 -4.06
C ILE A 68 6.85 -9.30 -2.76
N ILE A 69 6.04 -10.37 -2.83
CA ILE A 69 5.71 -11.17 -1.65
C ILE A 69 6.97 -11.84 -1.07
N ARG A 70 7.85 -12.36 -1.93
CA ARG A 70 9.15 -12.94 -1.49
C ARG A 70 10.10 -11.89 -0.91
N MET A 71 10.08 -10.64 -1.41
CA MET A 71 10.86 -9.53 -0.86
C MET A 71 10.38 -9.15 0.55
N GLY A 72 9.08 -9.35 0.83
CA GLY A 72 8.45 -9.00 2.09
C GLY A 72 7.55 -7.76 2.01
N ALA A 73 7.17 -7.28 0.82
CA ALA A 73 6.21 -6.18 0.69
C ALA A 73 4.86 -6.54 1.33
N ASP A 74 4.16 -5.53 1.83
CA ASP A 74 2.92 -5.67 2.59
C ASP A 74 1.67 -5.53 1.74
N MET A 75 1.78 -4.77 0.66
CA MET A 75 0.65 -4.49 -0.21
C MET A 75 1.09 -4.45 -1.67
N MET A 76 0.30 -5.07 -2.53
CA MET A 76 0.37 -4.91 -3.98
C MET A 76 -0.53 -3.76 -4.40
N GLU A 77 0.00 -2.76 -5.07
CA GLU A 77 -0.84 -1.84 -5.84
C GLU A 77 -0.95 -2.36 -7.27
N LEU A 78 -2.16 -2.39 -7.81
CA LEU A 78 -2.45 -2.89 -9.15
C LEU A 78 -3.56 -2.09 -9.82
N ASP A 79 -3.52 -2.08 -11.15
CA ASP A 79 -4.48 -1.37 -12.00
C ASP A 79 -5.47 -2.32 -12.65
N VAL A 80 -6.74 -1.91 -12.73
CA VAL A 80 -7.81 -2.75 -13.28
C VAL A 80 -8.49 -2.09 -14.48
N LYS A 81 -8.76 -2.90 -15.50
CA LYS A 81 -9.64 -2.59 -16.62
C LYS A 81 -10.60 -3.75 -16.87
N MET A 82 -11.67 -3.47 -17.60
CA MET A 82 -12.68 -4.46 -17.98
C MET A 82 -12.59 -4.76 -19.47
N THR A 83 -12.56 -6.04 -19.83
CA THR A 83 -12.61 -6.51 -21.21
C THR A 83 -14.01 -6.38 -21.81
N LYS A 84 -14.15 -6.59 -23.12
CA LYS A 84 -15.43 -6.56 -23.85
C LYS A 84 -16.47 -7.52 -23.28
N ASP A 85 -16.05 -8.66 -22.79
CA ASP A 85 -16.88 -9.73 -22.20
C ASP A 85 -16.92 -9.65 -20.66
N SER A 86 -16.68 -8.45 -20.09
CA SER A 86 -16.83 -8.13 -18.67
C SER A 86 -15.91 -8.89 -17.73
N VAL A 87 -14.71 -9.27 -18.18
CA VAL A 87 -13.67 -9.82 -17.32
C VAL A 87 -12.79 -8.69 -16.79
N LEU A 88 -12.60 -8.61 -15.45
CA LEU A 88 -11.66 -7.69 -14.83
C LEU A 88 -10.23 -8.23 -14.97
N VAL A 89 -9.36 -7.46 -15.62
CA VAL A 89 -7.96 -7.81 -15.91
C VAL A 89 -7.01 -6.77 -15.37
N LEU A 90 -5.77 -7.16 -15.08
CA LEU A 90 -4.74 -6.23 -14.61
C LEU A 90 -4.14 -5.47 -15.80
N MET A 91 -4.47 -4.18 -15.88
CA MET A 91 -4.00 -3.32 -16.97
C MET A 91 -4.05 -1.85 -16.55
N HIS A 92 -2.93 -1.13 -16.68
CA HIS A 92 -2.90 0.30 -16.38
C HIS A 92 -3.56 1.12 -17.50
N ASP A 93 -3.14 0.91 -18.74
CA ASP A 93 -3.56 1.72 -19.87
C ASP A 93 -4.96 1.32 -20.38
N LYS A 94 -5.61 2.22 -21.09
CA LYS A 94 -6.86 1.89 -21.81
C LYS A 94 -6.63 0.93 -22.97
N THR A 95 -5.39 0.85 -23.49
CA THR A 95 -4.99 -0.03 -24.58
C THR A 95 -4.00 -1.07 -24.10
N ILE A 96 -3.91 -2.20 -24.81
CA ILE A 96 -2.98 -3.28 -24.51
C ILE A 96 -1.57 -3.06 -25.09
N ASP A 97 -1.36 -1.99 -25.86
CA ASP A 97 -0.21 -1.78 -26.75
C ASP A 97 1.13 -1.70 -26.02
N ARG A 98 1.16 -1.02 -24.86
CA ARG A 98 2.40 -0.85 -24.08
C ARG A 98 2.75 -2.12 -23.32
N MET A 99 1.76 -2.73 -22.68
CA MET A 99 1.97 -3.84 -21.74
C MET A 99 2.00 -5.21 -22.44
N THR A 100 1.55 -5.32 -23.72
CA THR A 100 1.53 -6.58 -24.45
C THR A 100 2.10 -6.43 -25.87
N ASN A 101 2.33 -7.54 -26.57
CA ASN A 101 2.68 -7.56 -27.99
C ASN A 101 1.45 -7.43 -28.93
N GLY A 102 0.24 -7.23 -28.35
CA GLY A 102 -0.98 -6.92 -29.08
C GLY A 102 -1.22 -5.43 -29.25
N LYS A 103 -2.36 -5.08 -29.84
CA LYS A 103 -2.83 -3.69 -30.02
C LYS A 103 -4.34 -3.59 -29.86
N GLY A 104 -4.82 -2.46 -29.38
CA GLY A 104 -6.24 -2.13 -29.30
C GLY A 104 -6.71 -1.78 -27.88
N LEU A 105 -7.97 -1.35 -27.78
CA LEU A 105 -8.60 -1.02 -26.49
C LEU A 105 -8.93 -2.29 -25.72
N VAL A 106 -8.68 -2.29 -24.42
CA VAL A 106 -9.07 -3.41 -23.53
C VAL A 106 -10.57 -3.68 -23.61
N SER A 107 -11.38 -2.62 -23.66
CA SER A 107 -12.85 -2.71 -23.75
C SER A 107 -13.38 -3.32 -25.05
N ASP A 108 -12.56 -3.41 -26.10
CA ASP A 108 -12.96 -3.94 -27.41
C ASP A 108 -12.51 -5.39 -27.62
N ILE A 109 -11.69 -5.94 -26.71
CA ILE A 109 -11.08 -7.25 -26.79
C ILE A 109 -11.71 -8.18 -25.75
N THR A 110 -12.10 -9.41 -26.15
CA THR A 110 -12.51 -10.46 -25.19
C THR A 110 -11.31 -11.00 -24.44
N TYR A 111 -11.54 -11.56 -23.26
CA TYR A 111 -10.46 -12.15 -22.46
C TYR A 111 -9.73 -13.28 -23.21
N ASP A 112 -10.45 -14.16 -23.90
CA ASP A 112 -9.83 -15.21 -24.72
C ASP A 112 -8.91 -14.64 -25.81
N SER A 113 -9.32 -13.54 -26.45
CA SER A 113 -8.46 -12.86 -27.42
C SER A 113 -7.25 -12.20 -26.76
N LEU A 114 -7.43 -11.60 -25.58
CA LEU A 114 -6.33 -11.01 -24.80
C LEU A 114 -5.26 -12.05 -24.43
N MET A 115 -5.69 -13.26 -24.09
CA MET A 115 -4.80 -14.39 -23.75
C MET A 115 -3.94 -14.87 -24.92
N THR A 116 -4.22 -14.48 -26.15
CA THR A 116 -3.33 -14.80 -27.30
C THR A 116 -2.06 -13.95 -27.30
N PHE A 117 -2.05 -12.80 -26.64
CA PHE A 117 -0.89 -11.92 -26.52
C PHE A 117 -0.04 -12.23 -25.30
N ASN A 118 1.25 -11.91 -25.40
CA ASN A 118 2.21 -12.03 -24.29
C ASN A 118 2.50 -10.62 -23.71
N MET A 119 2.65 -10.56 -22.39
CA MET A 119 3.06 -9.33 -21.72
C MET A 119 4.50 -8.95 -22.05
N LYS A 120 4.79 -7.66 -21.96
CA LYS A 120 6.12 -7.09 -22.13
C LYS A 120 6.70 -6.71 -20.78
N ARG A 121 8.00 -6.91 -20.61
CA ARG A 121 8.79 -6.31 -19.55
C ARG A 121 9.05 -4.83 -19.82
N ALA A 122 9.58 -4.13 -18.83
CA ALA A 122 10.21 -2.83 -19.03
C ALA A 122 11.13 -2.88 -20.28
N HIS A 123 11.32 -1.77 -20.95
CA HIS A 123 12.05 -1.68 -22.23
C HIS A 123 11.38 -2.37 -23.42
N ASN A 124 10.07 -2.66 -23.33
CA ASN A 124 9.24 -3.12 -24.45
C ASN A 124 9.59 -4.52 -25.00
N VAL A 125 10.21 -5.37 -24.20
CA VAL A 125 10.58 -6.75 -24.56
C VAL A 125 9.43 -7.69 -24.21
N ALA A 126 8.84 -8.34 -25.23
CA ALA A 126 7.82 -9.36 -25.01
C ALA A 126 8.39 -10.59 -24.31
N THR A 127 7.62 -11.17 -23.40
CA THR A 127 7.92 -12.47 -22.78
C THR A 127 7.39 -13.61 -23.66
N ASP A 128 7.89 -14.81 -23.43
CA ASP A 128 7.47 -15.98 -24.21
C ASP A 128 6.12 -16.56 -23.75
N SER A 129 5.72 -16.32 -22.49
CA SER A 129 4.59 -17.04 -21.88
C SER A 129 3.77 -16.26 -20.85
N ILE A 130 4.22 -15.09 -20.39
CA ILE A 130 3.49 -14.35 -19.35
C ILE A 130 2.28 -13.67 -19.98
N LYS A 131 1.11 -13.95 -19.43
CA LYS A 131 -0.18 -13.43 -19.89
C LYS A 131 -0.73 -12.37 -18.94
N VAL A 132 -1.65 -11.55 -19.44
CA VAL A 132 -2.37 -10.58 -18.64
C VAL A 132 -3.27 -11.34 -17.64
N PRO A 133 -3.07 -11.21 -16.33
CA PRO A 133 -3.90 -11.93 -15.38
C PRO A 133 -5.25 -11.26 -15.17
N THR A 134 -6.22 -12.03 -14.73
CA THR A 134 -7.48 -11.52 -14.19
C THR A 134 -7.26 -10.95 -12.79
N LEU A 135 -8.16 -10.05 -12.35
CA LEU A 135 -8.19 -9.62 -10.96
C LEU A 135 -8.40 -10.80 -10.00
N ARG A 136 -9.19 -11.80 -10.39
CA ARG A 136 -9.39 -13.03 -9.61
C ARG A 136 -8.09 -13.75 -9.32
N GLU A 137 -7.25 -13.96 -10.33
CA GLU A 137 -5.94 -14.62 -10.18
C GLU A 137 -5.02 -13.82 -9.26
N ALA A 138 -5.00 -12.48 -9.40
CA ALA A 138 -4.22 -11.61 -8.55
C ALA A 138 -4.69 -11.64 -7.08
N LEU A 139 -5.99 -11.54 -6.82
CA LEU A 139 -6.55 -11.61 -5.47
C LEU A 139 -6.27 -12.96 -4.80
N LEU A 140 -6.39 -14.07 -5.55
CA LEU A 140 -6.04 -15.41 -5.04
C LEU A 140 -4.54 -15.53 -4.75
N CYS A 141 -3.67 -14.93 -5.57
CA CYS A 141 -2.24 -14.89 -5.33
C CYS A 141 -1.87 -14.13 -4.04
N CYS A 142 -2.60 -13.05 -3.74
CA CYS A 142 -2.37 -12.21 -2.55
C CYS A 142 -3.09 -12.72 -1.29
N LYS A 143 -4.11 -13.57 -1.42
CA LYS A 143 -4.97 -14.02 -0.32
C LYS A 143 -4.14 -14.54 0.86
N ASP A 144 -4.45 -14.05 2.07
CA ASP A 144 -3.81 -14.39 3.34
C ASP A 144 -2.31 -14.04 3.43
N ARG A 145 -1.74 -13.44 2.39
CA ARG A 145 -0.30 -13.14 2.28
C ARG A 145 0.00 -11.65 2.38
N ILE A 146 -0.67 -10.82 1.58
CA ILE A 146 -0.49 -9.37 1.53
C ILE A 146 -1.82 -8.68 1.25
N LEU A 147 -1.89 -7.37 1.49
CA LEU A 147 -3.02 -6.55 1.09
C LEU A 147 -2.95 -6.21 -0.41
N VAL A 148 -4.08 -5.74 -0.95
CA VAL A 148 -4.18 -5.31 -2.35
C VAL A 148 -4.81 -3.94 -2.42
N ASN A 149 -4.12 -2.96 -3.00
CA ASN A 149 -4.69 -1.68 -3.40
C ASN A 149 -5.08 -1.73 -4.88
N VAL A 150 -6.35 -1.49 -5.18
CA VAL A 150 -6.88 -1.53 -6.56
C VAL A 150 -7.03 -0.10 -7.06
N ASP A 151 -6.13 0.31 -7.97
CA ASP A 151 -6.15 1.65 -8.55
C ASP A 151 -6.89 1.69 -9.89
N HIS A 152 -7.30 2.90 -10.31
CA HIS A 152 -8.10 3.14 -11.52
C HIS A 152 -9.40 2.32 -11.62
N ALA A 153 -9.89 1.78 -10.51
CA ALA A 153 -10.89 0.73 -10.43
C ALA A 153 -12.26 1.19 -9.91
N TYR A 154 -12.39 2.43 -9.43
CA TYR A 154 -13.64 2.93 -8.86
C TYR A 154 -14.86 2.78 -9.79
N PRO A 155 -14.77 2.90 -11.14
CA PRO A 155 -15.88 2.59 -12.04
C PRO A 155 -16.38 1.14 -11.96
N TYR A 156 -15.58 0.21 -11.46
CA TYR A 156 -15.89 -1.22 -11.33
C TYR A 156 -16.12 -1.64 -9.86
N TYR A 157 -16.46 -0.67 -8.99
CA TYR A 157 -16.57 -0.90 -7.55
C TYR A 157 -17.47 -2.10 -7.23
N LYS A 158 -18.64 -2.18 -7.87
CA LYS A 158 -19.61 -3.27 -7.67
C LYS A 158 -18.99 -4.64 -7.97
N GLU A 159 -18.40 -4.80 -9.15
CA GLU A 159 -17.82 -6.07 -9.61
C GLU A 159 -16.65 -6.49 -8.74
N ILE A 160 -15.86 -5.54 -8.24
CA ILE A 160 -14.74 -5.82 -7.35
C ILE A 160 -15.23 -6.25 -5.96
N VAL A 161 -16.24 -5.60 -5.40
CA VAL A 161 -16.86 -6.01 -4.12
C VAL A 161 -17.44 -7.41 -4.22
N GLU A 162 -18.20 -7.70 -5.29
CA GLU A 162 -18.79 -9.04 -5.52
C GLU A 162 -17.71 -10.11 -5.62
N LEU A 163 -16.62 -9.83 -6.35
CA LEU A 163 -15.49 -10.75 -6.48
C LEU A 163 -14.75 -10.94 -5.15
N ALA A 164 -14.48 -9.85 -4.41
CA ALA A 164 -13.80 -9.92 -3.12
C ALA A 164 -14.62 -10.69 -2.08
N ASN A 165 -15.96 -10.52 -2.08
CA ASN A 165 -16.88 -11.29 -1.26
C ASN A 165 -16.83 -12.78 -1.61
N GLU A 166 -16.92 -13.13 -2.90
CA GLU A 166 -16.84 -14.53 -3.36
C GLU A 166 -15.56 -15.20 -2.91
N LEU A 167 -14.43 -14.49 -2.97
CA LEU A 167 -13.11 -15.00 -2.60
C LEU A 167 -12.83 -14.95 -1.08
N GLY A 168 -13.66 -14.24 -0.32
CA GLY A 168 -13.47 -14.04 1.13
C GLY A 168 -12.25 -13.17 1.45
N VAL A 169 -12.02 -12.09 0.65
CA VAL A 169 -10.86 -11.19 0.77
C VAL A 169 -11.22 -9.71 0.91
N THR A 170 -12.48 -9.36 1.21
CA THR A 170 -12.93 -7.97 1.33
C THR A 170 -12.09 -7.15 2.31
N GLY A 171 -11.69 -7.73 3.44
CA GLY A 171 -10.82 -7.10 4.42
C GLY A 171 -9.36 -6.91 3.97
N GLN A 172 -8.98 -7.48 2.82
CA GLN A 172 -7.62 -7.34 2.26
C GLN A 172 -7.55 -6.38 1.07
N VAL A 173 -8.70 -5.92 0.55
CA VAL A 173 -8.77 -5.08 -0.65
C VAL A 173 -9.05 -3.64 -0.28
N LEU A 174 -8.11 -2.76 -0.62
CA LEU A 174 -8.18 -1.32 -0.44
C LEU A 174 -8.52 -0.65 -1.78
N MET A 175 -9.60 0.10 -1.79
CA MET A 175 -9.96 1.00 -2.89
C MET A 175 -9.59 2.43 -2.50
N LYS A 176 -9.13 3.23 -3.45
CA LYS A 176 -8.82 4.64 -3.22
C LYS A 176 -9.50 5.54 -4.23
N GLY A 177 -9.67 6.81 -3.89
CA GLY A 177 -10.29 7.76 -4.82
C GLY A 177 -10.39 9.19 -4.29
N LYS A 178 -10.95 10.05 -5.14
CA LYS A 178 -11.15 11.49 -4.88
C LYS A 178 -12.63 11.85 -4.79
N SER A 179 -13.47 10.87 -4.55
CA SER A 179 -14.91 11.06 -4.35
C SER A 179 -15.19 11.66 -2.98
N ASN A 180 -16.23 12.51 -2.88
CA ASN A 180 -16.69 13.03 -1.61
C ASN A 180 -17.29 11.89 -0.73
N ILE A 181 -17.44 12.17 0.56
CA ILE A 181 -17.90 11.19 1.55
C ILE A 181 -19.30 10.66 1.21
N ASP A 182 -20.22 11.51 0.76
CA ASP A 182 -21.58 11.07 0.45
C ASP A 182 -21.62 10.05 -0.68
N LYS A 183 -20.83 10.28 -1.74
CA LYS A 183 -20.70 9.33 -2.85
C LYS A 183 -20.11 8.00 -2.41
N VAL A 184 -19.08 8.02 -1.58
CA VAL A 184 -18.45 6.81 -1.05
C VAL A 184 -19.46 6.03 -0.19
N ASN A 185 -20.14 6.73 0.73
CA ASN A 185 -21.14 6.11 1.60
C ASN A 185 -22.33 5.55 0.80
N GLU A 186 -22.80 6.26 -0.25
CA GLU A 186 -23.86 5.78 -1.13
C GLU A 186 -23.47 4.48 -1.83
N ASP A 187 -22.22 4.39 -2.33
CA ASP A 187 -21.74 3.19 -3.00
C ASP A 187 -21.56 2.02 -2.01
N MET A 188 -20.99 2.29 -0.84
CA MET A 188 -20.82 1.29 0.22
C MET A 188 -22.15 0.75 0.76
N ALA A 189 -23.17 1.60 0.89
CA ALA A 189 -24.49 1.21 1.38
C ALA A 189 -25.22 0.20 0.48
N LYS A 190 -24.74 -0.01 -0.74
CA LYS A 190 -25.31 -0.98 -1.71
C LYS A 190 -24.82 -2.41 -1.46
N HIS A 191 -23.83 -2.58 -0.59
CA HIS A 191 -23.18 -3.87 -0.35
C HIS A 191 -23.14 -4.21 1.13
N GLU A 192 -23.28 -5.49 1.47
CA GLU A 192 -23.26 -5.99 2.84
C GLU A 192 -21.86 -5.98 3.45
N ASN A 193 -20.86 -6.43 2.68
CA ASN A 193 -19.45 -6.37 3.04
C ASN A 193 -18.72 -5.45 2.07
N ASN A 194 -18.09 -4.43 2.60
CA ASN A 194 -17.40 -3.42 1.79
C ASN A 194 -15.89 -3.60 1.78
N LEU A 195 -15.27 -3.05 0.75
CA LEU A 195 -13.83 -2.89 0.64
C LEU A 195 -13.35 -1.81 1.62
N LEU A 196 -12.07 -1.87 1.98
CA LEU A 196 -11.40 -0.75 2.62
C LEU A 196 -11.38 0.44 1.65
N TYR A 197 -11.49 1.66 2.16
CA TYR A 197 -11.44 2.87 1.33
C TYR A 197 -10.50 3.91 1.92
N MET A 198 -9.74 4.56 1.03
CA MET A 198 -8.79 5.61 1.36
C MET A 198 -8.98 6.83 0.43
N PRO A 199 -9.17 8.05 0.98
CA PRO A 199 -9.20 9.25 0.18
C PRO A 199 -7.80 9.63 -0.33
N ILE A 200 -7.73 10.11 -1.58
CA ILE A 200 -6.54 10.71 -2.18
C ILE A 200 -6.67 12.23 -2.07
N ILE A 201 -5.75 12.85 -1.38
CA ILE A 201 -5.71 14.31 -1.20
C ILE A 201 -4.44 14.90 -1.85
N ASP A 202 -4.61 15.84 -2.78
CA ASP A 202 -3.53 16.65 -3.34
C ASP A 202 -3.59 18.02 -2.66
N ILE A 203 -2.72 18.21 -1.68
CA ILE A 203 -2.78 19.41 -0.81
C ILE A 203 -2.38 20.70 -1.52
N ASN A 204 -1.70 20.63 -2.66
CA ASN A 204 -1.42 21.81 -3.46
C ASN A 204 -2.56 22.18 -4.42
N LYS A 205 -3.68 21.44 -4.38
CA LYS A 205 -4.86 21.69 -5.22
C LYS A 205 -6.12 21.98 -4.41
N PRO A 206 -6.91 23.00 -4.77
CA PRO A 206 -8.13 23.38 -4.03
C PRO A 206 -9.12 22.22 -3.82
N LYS A 207 -9.23 21.29 -4.79
CA LYS A 207 -10.11 20.13 -4.66
C LYS A 207 -9.64 19.13 -3.60
N GLY A 208 -8.32 18.92 -3.49
CA GLY A 208 -7.76 18.05 -2.45
C GLY A 208 -7.89 18.66 -1.06
N GLN A 209 -7.63 19.96 -0.93
CA GLN A 209 -7.85 20.70 0.31
C GLN A 209 -9.31 20.65 0.76
N ALA A 210 -10.25 20.88 -0.17
CA ALA A 210 -11.68 20.81 0.11
C ALA A 210 -12.11 19.40 0.54
N LEU A 211 -11.60 18.36 -0.10
CA LEU A 211 -11.89 16.96 0.28
C LEU A 211 -11.36 16.67 1.69
N PHE A 212 -10.12 17.09 1.99
CA PHE A 212 -9.55 16.90 3.32
C PHE A 212 -10.38 17.64 4.40
N ALA A 213 -10.73 18.91 4.15
CA ALA A 213 -11.58 19.67 5.04
C ALA A 213 -12.94 18.99 5.29
N GLU A 214 -13.58 18.45 4.24
CA GLU A 214 -14.85 17.72 4.38
C GLU A 214 -14.74 16.53 5.36
N TYR A 215 -13.66 15.75 5.28
CA TYR A 215 -13.41 14.64 6.22
C TYR A 215 -13.27 15.13 7.65
N GLN A 216 -12.51 16.24 7.87
CA GLN A 216 -12.31 16.82 9.19
C GLN A 216 -13.62 17.40 9.77
N GLU A 217 -14.36 18.20 9.00
CA GLU A 217 -15.62 18.82 9.42
C GLU A 217 -16.70 17.80 9.78
N ARG A 218 -16.71 16.66 9.08
CA ARG A 218 -17.70 15.59 9.32
C ARG A 218 -17.23 14.56 10.35
N GLY A 219 -16.01 14.67 10.85
CA GLY A 219 -15.44 13.73 11.83
C GLY A 219 -15.31 12.29 11.28
N VAL A 220 -15.14 12.12 9.96
CA VAL A 220 -14.92 10.83 9.34
C VAL A 220 -13.44 10.51 9.33
N VAL A 221 -13.07 9.42 10.00
CA VAL A 221 -11.68 8.98 10.16
C VAL A 221 -11.44 7.74 9.28
N PRO A 222 -10.82 7.88 8.09
CA PRO A 222 -10.42 6.74 7.27
C PRO A 222 -9.20 6.06 7.88
N MET A 223 -8.90 4.81 7.46
CA MET A 223 -7.70 4.10 7.91
C MET A 223 -6.40 4.83 7.55
N ALA A 224 -6.39 5.49 6.39
CA ALA A 224 -5.26 6.26 5.88
C ALA A 224 -5.72 7.34 4.90
N TYR A 225 -4.83 8.31 4.63
CA TYR A 225 -4.94 9.26 3.53
C TYR A 225 -3.74 9.10 2.60
N GLU A 226 -3.99 8.95 1.29
CA GLU A 226 -2.94 9.14 0.29
C GLU A 226 -2.71 10.64 0.10
N VAL A 227 -1.55 11.12 0.54
CA VAL A 227 -1.18 12.54 0.50
C VAL A 227 -0.25 12.79 -0.67
N CYS A 228 -0.67 13.64 -1.61
CA CYS A 228 0.13 14.05 -2.76
C CYS A 228 0.49 15.52 -2.63
N TRP A 229 1.77 15.85 -2.87
CA TRP A 229 2.24 17.24 -2.91
C TRP A 229 3.45 17.39 -3.82
N GLN A 230 3.56 18.54 -4.45
CA GLN A 230 4.72 18.92 -5.26
C GLN A 230 5.63 19.93 -4.54
N TYR A 231 5.02 20.77 -3.72
CA TYR A 231 5.72 21.83 -2.99
C TYR A 231 5.55 21.62 -1.49
N PRO A 232 6.65 21.36 -0.75
CA PRO A 232 6.60 21.25 0.70
C PRO A 232 6.30 22.62 1.34
N GLY A 233 5.79 22.63 2.55
CA GLY A 233 5.49 23.84 3.31
C GLY A 233 4.63 23.55 4.53
N GLU A 234 4.31 24.60 5.29
CA GLU A 234 3.54 24.51 6.53
C GLU A 234 2.18 23.82 6.34
N GLU A 235 1.56 23.99 5.17
CA GLU A 235 0.29 23.34 4.83
C GLU A 235 0.40 21.81 4.81
N LEU A 236 1.51 21.27 4.30
CA LEU A 236 1.79 19.83 4.36
C LEU A 236 1.97 19.38 5.80
N ASP A 237 2.81 20.06 6.56
CA ASP A 237 3.13 19.66 7.93
C ASP A 237 1.88 19.70 8.82
N ASN A 238 1.01 20.70 8.68
CA ASN A 238 -0.28 20.80 9.35
C ASN A 238 -1.25 19.68 8.91
N CYS A 239 -1.28 19.35 7.62
CA CYS A 239 -2.11 18.25 7.10
C CYS A 239 -1.68 16.91 7.70
N ILE A 240 -0.39 16.60 7.71
CA ILE A 240 0.14 15.35 8.28
C ILE A 240 -0.14 15.30 9.78
N ALA A 241 0.14 16.37 10.52
CA ALA A 241 -0.13 16.43 11.95
C ALA A 241 -1.62 16.15 12.25
N THR A 242 -2.53 16.77 11.51
CA THR A 242 -3.98 16.54 11.65
C THR A 242 -4.37 15.09 11.36
N ILE A 243 -3.81 14.47 10.31
CA ILE A 243 -4.05 13.06 9.99
C ILE A 243 -3.64 12.16 11.17
N LEU A 244 -2.43 12.36 11.69
CA LEU A 244 -1.88 11.53 12.78
C LEU A 244 -2.65 11.73 14.09
N GLU A 245 -3.09 12.96 14.40
CA GLU A 245 -3.92 13.26 15.59
C GLU A 245 -5.26 12.52 15.58
N THR A 246 -5.82 12.21 14.42
CA THR A 246 -7.06 11.42 14.30
C THR A 246 -6.84 9.92 14.46
N GLY A 247 -5.59 9.46 14.44
CA GLY A 247 -5.23 8.04 14.46
C GLY A 247 -5.20 7.40 13.06
N SER A 248 -5.48 8.17 12.00
CA SER A 248 -5.29 7.71 10.61
C SER A 248 -3.81 7.60 10.25
N LYS A 249 -3.49 6.74 9.29
CA LYS A 249 -2.14 6.66 8.72
C LYS A 249 -1.96 7.65 7.56
N ALA A 250 -0.73 8.10 7.36
CA ALA A 250 -0.35 8.90 6.20
C ALA A 250 0.39 8.02 5.19
N TRP A 251 -0.07 8.06 3.93
CA TRP A 251 0.51 7.35 2.80
C TRP A 251 1.16 8.33 1.83
N VAL A 252 2.40 8.06 1.42
CA VAL A 252 3.13 8.80 0.38
C VAL A 252 3.44 7.89 -0.81
N ASN A 253 3.45 8.48 -2.01
CA ASN A 253 3.94 7.84 -3.23
C ASN A 253 5.32 8.40 -3.57
N THR A 254 6.38 7.60 -3.43
CA THR A 254 7.75 8.00 -3.75
C THR A 254 8.14 7.78 -5.21
N LEU A 255 7.16 7.57 -6.09
CA LEU A 255 7.32 7.13 -7.48
C LEU A 255 8.00 8.17 -8.37
N TRP A 256 7.64 9.46 -8.21
CA TRP A 256 8.21 10.58 -8.97
C TRP A 256 7.98 11.92 -8.26
N PRO A 257 8.76 12.96 -8.62
CA PRO A 257 8.84 14.21 -7.86
C PRO A 257 7.53 14.92 -7.57
N SER A 258 6.57 14.93 -8.51
CA SER A 258 5.31 15.66 -8.32
C SER A 258 4.35 15.03 -7.30
N LEU A 259 4.66 13.86 -6.76
CA LEU A 259 3.87 13.16 -5.75
C LEU A 259 4.44 13.25 -4.35
N CYS A 260 5.72 13.64 -4.21
CA CYS A 260 6.47 13.47 -2.96
C CYS A 260 7.37 14.66 -2.60
N GLY A 261 7.06 15.86 -3.09
CA GLY A 261 7.75 17.09 -2.64
C GLY A 261 8.86 17.61 -3.55
N GLY A 262 8.91 17.16 -4.79
CA GLY A 262 9.83 17.70 -5.77
C GLY A 262 11.04 16.80 -6.10
N VAL A 263 11.91 17.31 -6.97
CA VAL A 263 13.11 16.60 -7.45
C VAL A 263 14.04 16.26 -6.28
N GLY A 264 14.56 15.04 -6.26
CA GLY A 264 15.47 14.56 -5.23
C GLY A 264 14.78 13.84 -4.07
N ASN A 265 13.46 13.69 -4.13
CA ASN A 265 12.65 13.06 -3.06
C ASN A 265 11.99 11.74 -3.48
N ASP A 266 12.25 11.27 -4.68
CA ASP A 266 11.64 10.04 -5.22
C ASP A 266 12.54 8.82 -5.09
N ASP A 267 12.03 7.67 -5.52
CA ASP A 267 12.71 6.37 -5.46
C ASP A 267 14.02 6.34 -6.26
N ASP A 268 14.10 7.06 -7.37
CA ASP A 268 15.33 7.11 -8.16
C ASP A 268 16.40 7.95 -7.45
N ALA A 269 16.00 9.03 -6.78
CA ALA A 269 16.91 9.79 -5.92
C ALA A 269 17.40 8.94 -4.73
N ALA A 270 16.53 8.12 -4.11
CA ALA A 270 16.93 7.22 -3.04
C ALA A 270 17.90 6.12 -3.51
N PHE A 271 17.74 5.65 -4.75
CA PHE A 271 18.64 4.66 -5.35
C PHE A 271 20.02 5.25 -5.69
N ASP A 272 20.05 6.50 -6.14
CA ASP A 272 21.29 7.18 -6.52
C ASP A 272 22.02 7.78 -5.31
N ALA A 273 21.35 7.91 -4.14
CA ALA A 273 21.94 8.41 -2.91
C ALA A 273 23.03 7.47 -2.37
N ALA A 274 23.99 8.01 -1.62
CA ALA A 274 24.99 7.21 -0.91
C ALA A 274 24.37 6.37 0.20
N ASP A 275 23.31 6.90 0.82
CA ASP A 275 22.46 6.21 1.82
C ASP A 275 20.99 6.50 1.48
N PRO A 276 20.13 5.48 1.29
CA PRO A 276 18.69 5.68 1.09
C PRO A 276 18.01 6.47 2.21
N ALA A 277 18.60 6.52 3.41
CA ALA A 277 18.13 7.33 4.52
C ALA A 277 18.04 8.82 4.19
N ASP A 278 18.92 9.33 3.31
CA ASP A 278 18.94 10.74 2.88
C ASP A 278 17.62 11.14 2.18
N VAL A 279 16.89 10.16 1.61
CA VAL A 279 15.62 10.37 0.93
C VAL A 279 14.44 9.79 1.73
N TYR A 280 14.49 8.52 2.09
CA TYR A 280 13.34 7.90 2.78
C TYR A 280 13.18 8.37 4.23
N GLY A 281 14.28 8.77 4.91
CA GLY A 281 14.26 9.22 6.30
C GLY A 281 13.33 10.40 6.55
N GLN A 282 13.28 11.37 5.62
CA GLN A 282 12.40 12.54 5.74
C GLN A 282 10.90 12.18 5.81
N TYR A 283 10.47 11.06 5.19
CA TYR A 283 9.09 10.61 5.27
C TYR A 283 8.77 10.01 6.62
N LEU A 284 9.71 9.25 7.19
CA LEU A 284 9.59 8.70 8.54
C LEU A 284 9.54 9.82 9.59
N ASP A 285 10.41 10.84 9.44
CA ASP A 285 10.45 12.01 10.33
C ASP A 285 9.14 12.82 10.29
N LYS A 286 8.44 12.85 9.16
CA LYS A 286 7.12 13.48 9.03
C LYS A 286 5.97 12.59 9.53
N GLY A 287 6.22 11.32 9.86
CA GLY A 287 5.22 10.38 10.36
C GLY A 287 4.51 9.56 9.29
N PHE A 288 5.01 9.51 8.07
CA PHE A 288 4.49 8.57 7.08
C PHE A 288 4.83 7.13 7.48
N THR A 289 3.80 6.28 7.52
CA THR A 289 3.92 4.86 7.83
C THR A 289 3.34 3.96 6.73
N MET A 290 2.99 4.54 5.59
CA MET A 290 2.61 3.81 4.38
C MET A 290 3.36 4.43 3.19
N ILE A 291 4.20 3.67 2.50
CA ILE A 291 5.05 4.16 1.40
C ILE A 291 4.85 3.30 0.16
N GLN A 292 4.31 3.91 -0.90
CA GLN A 292 4.20 3.28 -2.21
C GLN A 292 5.47 3.59 -3.02
N THR A 293 6.11 2.53 -3.52
CA THR A 293 7.43 2.61 -4.14
C THR A 293 7.53 1.78 -5.42
N ASP A 294 8.38 2.23 -6.34
CA ASP A 294 8.86 1.49 -7.52
C ASP A 294 10.13 0.66 -7.22
N ARG A 295 10.66 0.75 -5.99
CA ARG A 295 11.88 0.06 -5.54
C ARG A 295 11.65 -0.66 -4.20
N PRO A 296 10.70 -1.63 -4.15
CA PRO A 296 10.30 -2.25 -2.88
C PRO A 296 11.47 -2.90 -2.14
N GLU A 297 12.40 -3.56 -2.82
CA GLU A 297 13.55 -4.20 -2.18
C GLU A 297 14.48 -3.17 -1.50
N LEU A 298 14.73 -2.02 -2.16
CA LEU A 298 15.55 -0.95 -1.60
C LEU A 298 14.91 -0.38 -0.32
N LEU A 299 13.62 -0.05 -0.40
CA LEU A 299 12.87 0.49 0.73
C LEU A 299 12.78 -0.50 1.90
N ILE A 300 12.45 -1.76 1.64
CA ILE A 300 12.36 -2.82 2.67
C ILE A 300 13.71 -2.98 3.39
N ASN A 301 14.81 -3.05 2.64
CA ASN A 301 16.15 -3.18 3.22
C ASN A 301 16.51 -2.00 4.12
N TYR A 302 16.19 -0.77 3.68
CA TYR A 302 16.36 0.42 4.49
C TYR A 302 15.51 0.35 5.78
N LEU A 303 14.22 0.07 5.67
CA LEU A 303 13.30 0.01 6.80
C LEU A 303 13.70 -1.07 7.83
N ARG A 304 14.16 -2.23 7.36
CA ARG A 304 14.73 -3.28 8.22
C ARG A 304 15.95 -2.80 8.99
N SER A 305 16.82 -2.02 8.34
CA SER A 305 18.04 -1.49 8.99
C SER A 305 17.76 -0.52 10.13
N VAL A 306 16.59 0.15 10.08
CA VAL A 306 16.13 1.10 11.09
C VAL A 306 15.03 0.53 12.01
N GLY A 307 14.73 -0.78 11.91
CA GLY A 307 13.76 -1.47 12.78
C GLY A 307 12.30 -1.09 12.56
N ARG A 308 11.95 -0.59 11.35
CA ARG A 308 10.61 -0.12 11.00
C ARG A 308 9.84 -1.09 10.08
N HIS A 309 10.40 -2.27 9.81
CA HIS A 309 9.81 -3.34 8.99
C HIS A 309 10.40 -4.71 9.39
N ASP A 310 9.68 -5.83 9.07
CA ASP A 310 10.09 -7.24 9.37
C ASP A 310 11.25 -7.72 8.49
#